data_a93f58300d7cc4a4994ea33f424bb22f
#
_entry.id   a93f58300d7cc4a4994ea33f424bb22f
#
_cell.length_a   1.000
_cell.length_b   1.000
_cell.length_c   1.000
_cell.angle_alpha   90.00
_cell.angle_beta   90.00
_cell.angle_gamma   90.00
#
_symmetry.space_group_name_H-M   'P 1'
#
loop_
_entity.id
_entity.type
_entity.pdbx_description
1 polymer ?
#
loop_
_entity_poly.entity_id
_entity_poly.type
_entity_poly.pdbx_seq_one_letter_code
_entity_poly.pdbx_strand_id
1 'polypeptide(L)'
;ARSQPVNLAMRNALCDLSEFADYADVIKRFMNGAEVPYKYQNGVYALPDTQQFYMLFYRKDIFEELGIAVPKTWDEFLNAAAVINRSNMYVGVPYVSDSTQNTAGIGAVSLFPTVLLQSGGTVYSEDETKTMLSSPVSIRSFEFFTSLYTDYKFPVTYNFFNRFRSGEMPMAIAPYVQYTTLNVAAPEISGKWGIAAIPGVKNGDGSVNNCETGGGTGSVILKNSKHKSEAWEFLKWWTSAETQVKYSNNLESLLGAVERQATANTEALRRLSWSRDDTNTLIEQWKQVIEIPEVPGGYYAVRAVDQAFWSVYNNGKEAGDSLTSWSEIVDAEIKRKRTEYGLD
;
A
#
# COMPACT_ATOMS: atom_id res chain seq x y z
N ALA A 1 5.00 5.93 12.14
CA ALA A 1 3.75 5.87 11.37
C ALA A 1 3.85 6.83 10.18
N ARG A 2 3.29 6.50 9.03
CA ARG A 2 3.41 7.26 7.78
C ARG A 2 2.93 8.71 7.89
N SER A 3 1.79 8.95 8.50
CA SER A 3 1.21 10.29 8.68
C SER A 3 1.88 11.13 9.78
N GLN A 4 2.70 10.55 10.64
CA GLN A 4 3.30 11.27 11.74
C GLN A 4 4.36 12.30 11.31
N PRO A 5 5.26 12.05 10.32
CA PRO A 5 6.25 13.02 9.91
C PRO A 5 5.64 14.36 9.50
N VAL A 6 4.59 14.38 8.68
CA VAL A 6 3.91 15.62 8.27
C VAL A 6 3.26 16.32 9.47
N ASN A 7 2.56 15.58 10.32
CA ASN A 7 1.96 16.15 11.54
C ASN A 7 2.99 16.77 12.49
N LEU A 8 4.18 16.17 12.59
CA LEU A 8 5.28 16.72 13.40
C LEU A 8 5.98 17.89 12.71
N ALA A 9 6.11 17.84 11.38
CA ALA A 9 6.67 18.94 10.58
C ALA A 9 5.83 20.22 10.70
N MET A 10 4.50 20.10 10.60
CA MET A 10 3.57 21.23 10.83
C MET A 10 3.75 21.88 12.20
N ARG A 11 4.13 21.13 13.20
CA ARG A 11 4.42 21.62 14.56
C ARG A 11 5.87 22.09 14.73
N ASN A 12 6.62 22.18 13.62
CA ASN A 12 8.03 22.56 13.62
C ASN A 12 8.91 21.68 14.54
N ALA A 13 8.56 20.39 14.67
CA ALA A 13 9.25 19.44 15.54
C ALA A 13 10.34 18.62 14.85
N LEU A 14 10.40 18.64 13.51
CA LEU A 14 11.34 17.87 12.71
C LEU A 14 12.36 18.73 11.99
N CYS A 15 13.51 18.15 11.70
CA CYS A 15 14.51 18.69 10.81
C CYS A 15 14.10 18.42 9.36
N ASP A 16 14.23 19.42 8.51
CA ASP A 16 14.11 19.22 7.07
C ASP A 16 15.35 18.48 6.57
N LEU A 17 15.16 17.28 6.04
CA LEU A 17 16.24 16.44 5.57
C LEU A 17 16.79 16.91 4.21
N SER A 18 15.99 17.65 3.44
CA SER A 18 16.42 18.19 2.15
C SER A 18 17.50 19.27 2.26
N GLU A 19 17.73 19.82 3.46
CA GLU A 19 18.80 20.77 3.75
C GLU A 19 20.20 20.13 3.85
N PHE A 20 20.29 18.80 3.98
CA PHE A 20 21.59 18.11 3.99
C PHE A 20 22.17 18.05 2.58
N ALA A 21 23.45 18.40 2.46
CA ALA A 21 24.14 18.58 1.18
C ALA A 21 24.09 17.34 0.25
N ASP A 22 24.06 16.16 0.82
CA ASP A 22 24.06 14.88 0.10
C ASP A 22 22.67 14.21 0.04
N TYR A 23 21.62 14.91 0.48
CA TYR A 23 20.24 14.38 0.44
C TYR A 23 19.83 13.90 -0.95
N ALA A 24 20.16 14.68 -1.99
CA ALA A 24 19.81 14.36 -3.38
C ALA A 24 20.42 13.04 -3.89
N ASP A 25 21.52 12.59 -3.30
CA ASP A 25 22.14 11.30 -3.60
C ASP A 25 21.56 10.17 -2.73
N VAL A 26 21.24 10.48 -1.50
CA VAL A 26 20.67 9.51 -0.56
C VAL A 26 19.28 9.08 -1.00
N ILE A 27 18.44 10.00 -1.47
CA ILE A 27 17.06 9.69 -1.88
C ILE A 27 16.97 8.76 -3.10
N LYS A 28 18.01 8.70 -3.93
CA LYS A 28 18.11 7.78 -5.09
C LYS A 28 18.13 6.29 -4.71
N ARG A 29 18.32 5.96 -3.43
CA ARG A 29 18.28 4.57 -2.92
C ARG A 29 16.87 3.97 -2.94
N PHE A 30 15.86 4.83 -3.01
CA PHE A 30 14.44 4.47 -2.93
C PHE A 30 13.77 4.56 -4.30
N MET A 31 12.58 3.99 -4.43
CA MET A 31 11.77 4.21 -5.61
C MET A 31 11.41 5.70 -5.74
N ASN A 32 11.31 6.16 -6.97
CA ASN A 32 10.89 7.53 -7.24
C ASN A 32 9.53 7.81 -6.61
N GLY A 33 9.43 8.89 -5.86
CA GLY A 33 8.20 9.26 -5.15
C GLY A 33 8.02 8.61 -3.77
N ALA A 34 8.91 7.73 -3.31
CA ALA A 34 8.81 7.12 -1.99
C ALA A 34 8.82 8.13 -0.83
N GLU A 35 9.35 9.33 -1.08
CA GLU A 35 9.36 10.44 -0.12
C GLU A 35 8.07 11.26 -0.09
N VAL A 36 7.14 11.07 -1.03
CA VAL A 36 5.90 11.86 -1.15
C VAL A 36 5.12 11.94 0.17
N PRO A 37 4.92 10.85 0.94
CA PRO A 37 4.18 10.91 2.20
C PRO A 37 4.89 11.68 3.31
N TYR A 38 6.13 12.08 3.08
CA TYR A 38 6.97 12.77 4.06
C TYR A 38 7.28 14.21 3.66
N LYS A 39 6.68 14.68 2.57
CA LYS A 39 6.78 16.07 2.11
C LYS A 39 5.78 16.95 2.83
N TYR A 40 6.22 18.12 3.21
CA TYR A 40 5.36 19.18 3.70
C TYR A 40 5.92 20.53 3.25
N GLN A 41 5.10 21.30 2.55
CA GLN A 41 5.56 22.51 1.85
C GLN A 41 6.76 22.18 0.93
N ASN A 42 7.90 22.84 1.12
CA ASN A 42 9.10 22.62 0.31
C ASN A 42 10.11 21.65 0.94
N GLY A 43 9.82 21.12 2.12
CA GLY A 43 10.74 20.25 2.88
C GLY A 43 10.40 18.78 2.82
N VAL A 44 11.37 17.94 3.18
CA VAL A 44 11.23 16.49 3.34
C VAL A 44 11.62 16.11 4.76
N TYR A 45 10.73 15.47 5.49
CA TYR A 45 10.85 15.31 6.94
C TYR A 45 11.08 13.87 7.39
N ALA A 46 11.20 12.93 6.47
CA ALA A 46 11.66 11.58 6.78
C ALA A 46 12.36 10.94 5.58
N LEU A 47 13.31 10.02 5.85
CA LEU A 47 13.76 9.06 4.84
C LEU A 47 12.87 7.82 4.88
N PRO A 48 12.45 7.28 3.72
CA PRO A 48 11.75 6.01 3.67
C PRO A 48 12.58 4.91 4.34
N ASP A 49 11.97 4.18 5.27
CA ASP A 49 12.59 3.07 5.98
C ASP A 49 12.03 1.73 5.50
N THR A 50 10.71 1.63 5.48
CA THR A 50 10.00 0.49 4.91
C THR A 50 9.05 0.95 3.82
N GLN A 51 8.82 0.08 2.83
CA GLN A 51 7.77 0.27 1.82
C GLN A 51 7.11 -1.08 1.53
N GLN A 52 5.79 -1.11 1.62
CA GLN A 52 4.96 -2.27 1.30
C GLN A 52 4.03 -1.94 0.15
N PHE A 53 3.72 -2.96 -0.63
CA PHE A 53 2.78 -2.91 -1.73
C PHE A 53 2.14 -4.30 -1.89
N TYR A 54 1.07 -4.38 -2.66
CA TYR A 54 0.34 -5.62 -2.86
C TYR A 54 0.84 -6.37 -4.09
N MET A 55 0.70 -7.69 -4.06
CA MET A 55 0.88 -8.60 -5.19
C MET A 55 -0.34 -9.49 -5.31
N LEU A 56 -0.61 -9.97 -6.49
CA LEU A 56 -1.52 -11.07 -6.71
C LEU A 56 -0.79 -12.38 -6.42
N PHE A 57 -1.25 -13.13 -5.43
CA PHE A 57 -0.81 -14.49 -5.12
C PHE A 57 -1.79 -15.49 -5.73
N TYR A 58 -1.29 -16.52 -6.39
CA TYR A 58 -2.13 -17.55 -6.99
C TYR A 58 -1.53 -18.95 -6.89
N ARG A 59 -2.37 -19.95 -6.73
CA ARG A 59 -2.01 -21.38 -6.71
C ARG A 59 -1.95 -21.91 -8.13
N LYS A 60 -0.74 -22.19 -8.64
CA LYS A 60 -0.48 -22.69 -9.99
C LYS A 60 -1.20 -24.01 -10.26
N ASP A 61 -1.09 -24.94 -9.31
CA ASP A 61 -1.72 -26.25 -9.37
C ASP A 61 -3.25 -26.17 -9.49
N ILE A 62 -3.90 -25.32 -8.68
CA ILE A 62 -5.35 -25.15 -8.70
C ILE A 62 -5.80 -24.37 -9.94
N PHE A 63 -5.02 -23.36 -10.37
CA PHE A 63 -5.31 -22.60 -11.60
C PHE A 63 -5.26 -23.51 -12.83
N GLU A 64 -4.29 -24.42 -12.91
CA GLU A 64 -4.19 -25.43 -13.98
C GLU A 64 -5.38 -26.38 -13.95
N GLU A 65 -5.74 -26.92 -12.77
CA GLU A 65 -6.90 -27.80 -12.58
C GLU A 65 -8.21 -27.15 -13.02
N LEU A 66 -8.40 -25.87 -12.69
CA LEU A 66 -9.62 -25.12 -13.01
C LEU A 66 -9.60 -24.48 -14.42
N GLY A 67 -8.49 -24.54 -15.15
CA GLY A 67 -8.32 -23.91 -16.44
C GLY A 67 -8.36 -22.38 -16.38
N ILE A 68 -7.85 -21.77 -15.30
CA ILE A 68 -7.82 -20.32 -15.07
C ILE A 68 -6.47 -19.77 -15.49
N ALA A 69 -6.48 -18.70 -16.31
CA ALA A 69 -5.29 -17.90 -16.57
C ALA A 69 -5.07 -16.88 -15.45
N VAL A 70 -3.81 -16.48 -15.23
CA VAL A 70 -3.47 -15.42 -14.27
C VAL A 70 -4.08 -14.10 -14.74
N PRO A 71 -4.99 -13.48 -13.97
CA PRO A 71 -5.69 -12.28 -14.38
C PRO A 71 -4.79 -11.05 -14.37
N LYS A 72 -4.93 -10.20 -15.38
CA LYS A 72 -4.23 -8.93 -15.53
C LYS A 72 -5.14 -7.73 -15.31
N THR A 73 -6.43 -7.90 -15.51
CA THR A 73 -7.45 -6.85 -15.35
C THR A 73 -8.47 -7.25 -14.29
N TRP A 74 -9.21 -6.28 -13.77
CA TRP A 74 -10.30 -6.56 -12.82
C TRP A 74 -11.38 -7.45 -13.41
N ASP A 75 -11.71 -7.29 -14.69
CA ASP A 75 -12.69 -8.16 -15.36
C ASP A 75 -12.20 -9.61 -15.41
N GLU A 76 -10.93 -9.83 -15.75
CA GLU A 76 -10.33 -11.16 -15.73
C GLU A 76 -10.27 -11.74 -14.30
N PHE A 77 -9.97 -10.90 -13.31
CA PHE A 77 -9.96 -11.28 -11.88
C PHE A 77 -11.34 -11.73 -11.41
N LEU A 78 -12.39 -11.00 -11.74
CA LEU A 78 -13.76 -11.35 -11.38
C LEU A 78 -14.24 -12.61 -12.11
N ASN A 79 -13.85 -12.80 -13.38
CA ASN A 79 -14.12 -14.03 -14.10
C ASN A 79 -13.44 -15.24 -13.47
N ALA A 80 -12.16 -15.13 -13.08
CA ALA A 80 -11.43 -16.15 -12.34
C ALA A 80 -12.10 -16.43 -10.98
N ALA A 81 -12.49 -15.38 -10.26
CA ALA A 81 -13.19 -15.49 -8.98
C ALA A 81 -14.51 -16.26 -9.11
N ALA A 82 -15.26 -16.03 -10.18
CA ALA A 82 -16.50 -16.78 -10.43
C ALA A 82 -16.28 -18.29 -10.64
N VAL A 83 -15.16 -18.67 -11.25
CA VAL A 83 -14.78 -20.10 -11.40
C VAL A 83 -14.38 -20.67 -10.04
N ILE A 84 -13.54 -19.98 -9.27
CA ILE A 84 -13.09 -20.37 -7.94
C ILE A 84 -14.27 -20.57 -6.98
N ASN A 85 -15.19 -19.60 -6.95
CA ASN A 85 -16.38 -19.67 -6.08
C ASN A 85 -17.31 -20.85 -6.42
N ARG A 86 -17.46 -21.19 -7.72
CA ARG A 86 -18.23 -22.40 -8.13
C ARG A 86 -17.62 -23.71 -7.64
N SER A 87 -16.33 -23.70 -7.37
CA SER A 87 -15.59 -24.82 -6.80
C SER A 87 -15.55 -24.82 -5.25
N ASN A 88 -16.43 -24.01 -4.60
CA ASN A 88 -16.50 -23.84 -3.16
C ASN A 88 -15.20 -23.35 -2.50
N MET A 89 -14.43 -22.57 -3.24
CA MET A 89 -13.23 -21.88 -2.76
C MET A 89 -13.46 -20.38 -2.69
N TYR A 90 -12.57 -19.65 -2.05
CA TYR A 90 -12.67 -18.21 -1.82
C TYR A 90 -11.60 -17.44 -2.57
N VAL A 91 -11.87 -16.14 -2.75
CA VAL A 91 -10.89 -15.18 -3.27
C VAL A 91 -10.62 -14.13 -2.20
N GLY A 92 -9.34 -13.81 -1.99
CA GLY A 92 -8.92 -12.84 -1.00
C GLY A 92 -8.67 -11.46 -1.63
N VAL A 93 -9.40 -10.45 -1.15
CA VAL A 93 -9.12 -9.04 -1.45
C VAL A 93 -9.04 -8.31 -0.11
N PRO A 94 -7.95 -7.59 0.18
CA PRO A 94 -7.77 -6.97 1.48
C PRO A 94 -8.72 -5.78 1.63
N TYR A 95 -9.61 -5.86 2.61
CA TYR A 95 -10.37 -4.70 3.06
C TYR A 95 -9.53 -3.86 4.03
N VAL A 96 -9.08 -4.50 5.10
CA VAL A 96 -8.08 -3.96 6.03
C VAL A 96 -6.95 -4.97 6.06
N SER A 97 -5.73 -4.53 5.81
CA SER A 97 -4.57 -5.38 6.03
C SER A 97 -4.56 -5.83 7.49
N ASP A 98 -4.30 -7.09 7.71
CA ASP A 98 -4.25 -7.76 9.00
C ASP A 98 -3.80 -6.82 10.14
N SER A 99 -4.49 -6.85 11.23
CA SER A 99 -4.62 -5.89 12.35
C SER A 99 -3.35 -5.28 12.95
N THR A 100 -2.17 -5.61 12.45
CA THR A 100 -0.89 -5.07 12.90
C THR A 100 -0.45 -3.78 12.18
N GLN A 101 -1.19 -3.32 11.15
CA GLN A 101 -0.75 -2.26 10.25
C GLN A 101 -1.56 -0.95 10.34
N ASN A 102 -2.25 -0.70 11.45
CA ASN A 102 -3.10 0.50 11.67
C ASN A 102 -2.33 1.84 11.73
N THR A 103 -1.12 1.90 11.19
CA THR A 103 -0.25 3.08 11.25
C THR A 103 -0.02 3.71 9.88
N ALA A 104 -0.69 3.21 8.88
CA ALA A 104 -0.46 3.61 7.50
C ALA A 104 -1.51 4.61 7.02
N GLY A 105 -1.13 5.53 6.14
CA GLY A 105 -2.04 6.46 5.48
C GLY A 105 -3.09 5.75 4.61
N ILE A 106 -3.96 6.52 3.98
CA ILE A 106 -5.12 6.00 3.22
C ILE A 106 -4.76 4.91 2.20
N GLY A 107 -3.56 4.97 1.61
CA GLY A 107 -3.10 4.00 0.62
C GLY A 107 -2.84 2.59 1.15
N ALA A 108 -2.70 2.42 2.47
CA ALA A 108 -2.35 1.14 3.07
C ALA A 108 -3.50 0.49 3.87
N VAL A 109 -4.64 1.16 3.96
CA VAL A 109 -5.77 0.68 4.79
C VAL A 109 -6.77 -0.13 3.98
N SER A 110 -6.94 0.16 2.70
CA SER A 110 -7.84 -0.58 1.83
C SER A 110 -7.36 -0.54 0.38
N LEU A 111 -7.92 -1.41 -0.45
CA LEU A 111 -7.64 -1.42 -1.89
C LEU A 111 -8.34 -0.27 -2.65
N PHE A 112 -9.25 0.46 -2.02
CA PHE A 112 -10.01 1.54 -2.67
C PHE A 112 -9.12 2.61 -3.31
N PRO A 113 -8.10 3.18 -2.63
CA PRO A 113 -7.25 4.17 -3.27
C PRO A 113 -6.48 3.64 -4.48
N THR A 114 -6.11 2.37 -4.48
CA THR A 114 -5.50 1.69 -5.64
C THR A 114 -6.47 1.68 -6.82
N VAL A 115 -7.71 1.24 -6.61
CA VAL A 115 -8.76 1.24 -7.64
C VAL A 115 -9.03 2.65 -8.15
N LEU A 116 -9.04 3.64 -7.27
CA LEU A 116 -9.22 5.05 -7.61
C LEU A 116 -8.10 5.55 -8.55
N LEU A 117 -6.83 5.31 -8.18
CA LEU A 117 -5.67 5.71 -8.99
C LEU A 117 -5.66 4.99 -10.35
N GLN A 118 -5.97 3.71 -10.39
CA GLN A 118 -6.07 2.93 -11.63
C GLN A 118 -7.15 3.49 -12.57
N SER A 119 -8.22 4.06 -12.00
CA SER A 119 -9.31 4.70 -12.73
C SER A 119 -9.03 6.16 -13.13
N GLY A 120 -7.82 6.65 -12.88
CA GLY A 120 -7.40 8.03 -13.19
C GLY A 120 -7.89 9.09 -12.20
N GLY A 121 -8.34 8.68 -11.01
CA GLY A 121 -8.72 9.58 -9.94
C GLY A 121 -7.57 9.88 -8.98
N THR A 122 -7.78 10.81 -8.05
CA THR A 122 -6.84 11.17 -6.99
C THR A 122 -7.58 11.30 -5.65
N VAL A 123 -6.86 11.15 -4.54
CA VAL A 123 -7.45 11.32 -3.19
C VAL A 123 -7.61 12.78 -2.84
N TYR A 124 -6.65 13.61 -3.22
CA TYR A 124 -6.63 15.06 -2.95
C TYR A 124 -6.57 15.87 -4.24
N SER A 125 -7.02 17.12 -4.19
CA SER A 125 -6.81 18.10 -5.24
C SER A 125 -5.32 18.38 -5.44
N GLU A 126 -4.94 18.90 -6.62
CA GLU A 126 -3.55 19.19 -6.97
C GLU A 126 -2.89 20.19 -5.99
N ASP A 127 -3.68 21.13 -5.46
CA ASP A 127 -3.25 22.10 -4.46
C ASP A 127 -3.32 21.58 -3.00
N GLU A 128 -3.71 20.33 -2.82
CA GLU A 128 -3.80 19.66 -1.51
C GLU A 128 -4.74 20.35 -0.50
N THR A 129 -5.70 21.15 -0.99
CA THR A 129 -6.61 21.93 -0.13
C THR A 129 -7.90 21.21 0.23
N LYS A 130 -8.26 20.17 -0.51
CA LYS A 130 -9.48 19.38 -0.32
C LYS A 130 -9.32 17.94 -0.81
N THR A 131 -10.28 17.08 -0.45
CA THR A 131 -10.36 15.74 -1.04
C THR A 131 -11.01 15.76 -2.41
N MET A 132 -10.73 14.70 -3.19
CA MET A 132 -11.45 14.39 -4.43
C MET A 132 -12.37 13.18 -4.27
N LEU A 133 -12.66 12.78 -3.03
CA LEU A 133 -13.46 11.57 -2.73
C LEU A 133 -14.90 11.67 -3.23
N SER A 134 -15.46 12.87 -3.33
CA SER A 134 -16.80 13.10 -3.90
C SER A 134 -16.82 13.28 -5.43
N SER A 135 -15.67 13.14 -6.11
CA SER A 135 -15.62 13.23 -7.57
C SER A 135 -16.33 12.04 -8.23
N PRO A 136 -16.87 12.20 -9.46
CA PRO A 136 -17.53 11.11 -10.16
C PRO A 136 -16.66 9.86 -10.36
N VAL A 137 -15.35 10.02 -10.54
CA VAL A 137 -14.43 8.89 -10.66
C VAL A 137 -14.23 8.19 -9.32
N SER A 138 -14.15 8.93 -8.22
CA SER A 138 -14.03 8.37 -6.87
C SER A 138 -15.28 7.59 -6.48
N ILE A 139 -16.47 8.12 -6.78
CA ILE A 139 -17.74 7.45 -6.52
C ILE A 139 -17.80 6.12 -7.27
N ARG A 140 -17.56 6.11 -8.60
CA ARG A 140 -17.54 4.86 -9.37
C ARG A 140 -16.49 3.86 -8.89
N SER A 141 -15.31 4.33 -8.51
CA SER A 141 -14.26 3.48 -7.96
C SER A 141 -14.64 2.88 -6.61
N PHE A 142 -15.39 3.65 -5.81
CA PHE A 142 -15.87 3.19 -4.51
C PHE A 142 -17.05 2.22 -4.64
N GLU A 143 -17.96 2.45 -5.59
CA GLU A 143 -19.01 1.51 -5.96
C GLU A 143 -18.43 0.17 -6.40
N PHE A 144 -17.43 0.19 -7.28
CA PHE A 144 -16.72 -1.03 -7.67
C PHE A 144 -16.05 -1.70 -6.46
N PHE A 145 -15.32 -0.96 -5.66
CA PHE A 145 -14.64 -1.50 -4.47
C PHE A 145 -15.62 -2.14 -3.48
N THR A 146 -16.74 -1.48 -3.18
CA THR A 146 -17.76 -2.03 -2.27
C THR A 146 -18.44 -3.26 -2.85
N SER A 147 -18.69 -3.29 -4.16
CA SER A 147 -19.31 -4.44 -4.84
C SER A 147 -18.52 -5.73 -4.69
N LEU A 148 -17.19 -5.66 -4.55
CA LEU A 148 -16.36 -6.85 -4.28
C LEU A 148 -16.84 -7.61 -3.03
N TYR A 149 -17.35 -6.91 -2.04
CA TYR A 149 -17.80 -7.47 -0.76
C TYR A 149 -19.32 -7.64 -0.70
N THR A 150 -20.09 -6.72 -1.29
CA THR A 150 -21.56 -6.77 -1.26
C THR A 150 -22.14 -7.71 -2.30
N ASP A 151 -21.59 -7.74 -3.52
CA ASP A 151 -22.12 -8.50 -4.64
C ASP A 151 -21.33 -9.77 -4.88
N TYR A 152 -19.99 -9.67 -4.98
CA TYR A 152 -19.11 -10.83 -5.19
C TYR A 152 -18.84 -11.62 -3.91
N LYS A 153 -19.28 -11.12 -2.73
CA LYS A 153 -19.19 -11.80 -1.43
C LYS A 153 -17.78 -12.20 -1.01
N PHE A 154 -16.78 -11.42 -1.41
CA PHE A 154 -15.43 -11.67 -0.90
C PHE A 154 -15.39 -11.45 0.61
N PRO A 155 -14.64 -12.28 1.36
CA PRO A 155 -14.60 -12.17 2.81
C PRO A 155 -13.89 -10.87 3.23
N VAL A 156 -14.52 -10.11 4.13
CA VAL A 156 -13.95 -8.87 4.68
C VAL A 156 -12.75 -9.18 5.59
N THR A 157 -12.82 -10.29 6.31
CA THR A 157 -11.75 -10.75 7.21
C THR A 157 -11.41 -12.21 6.92
N TYR A 158 -10.13 -12.51 6.85
CA TYR A 158 -9.63 -13.87 6.64
C TYR A 158 -8.16 -13.96 7.05
N ASN A 159 -7.72 -15.17 7.36
CA ASN A 159 -6.31 -15.48 7.51
C ASN A 159 -5.76 -15.92 6.14
N PHE A 160 -5.05 -15.03 5.46
CA PHE A 160 -4.50 -15.29 4.13
C PHE A 160 -3.60 -16.54 4.15
N PHE A 161 -2.61 -16.59 5.03
CA PHE A 161 -1.63 -17.67 5.06
C PHE A 161 -2.29 -19.04 5.17
N ASN A 162 -3.18 -19.22 6.14
CA ASN A 162 -3.82 -20.52 6.37
C ASN A 162 -4.70 -20.95 5.19
N ARG A 163 -5.54 -20.04 4.67
CA ARG A 163 -6.47 -20.37 3.57
C ARG A 163 -5.76 -20.55 2.23
N PHE A 164 -4.71 -19.77 1.97
CA PHE A 164 -3.92 -19.95 0.75
C PHE A 164 -3.12 -21.26 0.79
N ARG A 165 -2.49 -21.54 1.91
CA ARG A 165 -1.76 -22.79 2.16
C ARG A 165 -2.63 -24.03 1.96
N SER A 166 -3.84 -24.03 2.53
CA SER A 166 -4.78 -25.16 2.41
C SER A 166 -5.39 -25.31 1.00
N GLY A 167 -5.29 -24.27 0.14
CA GLY A 167 -5.95 -24.21 -1.16
C GLY A 167 -7.40 -23.72 -1.10
N GLU A 168 -7.92 -23.40 0.09
CA GLU A 168 -9.25 -22.82 0.27
C GLU A 168 -9.39 -21.44 -0.41
N MET A 169 -8.28 -20.71 -0.53
CA MET A 169 -8.20 -19.39 -1.15
C MET A 169 -7.08 -19.38 -2.19
N PRO A 170 -7.28 -19.96 -3.39
CA PRO A 170 -6.21 -20.14 -4.37
C PRO A 170 -5.82 -18.86 -5.12
N MET A 171 -6.55 -17.77 -4.93
CA MET A 171 -6.25 -16.44 -5.47
C MET A 171 -6.49 -15.38 -4.42
N ALA A 172 -5.49 -14.52 -4.20
CA ALA A 172 -5.63 -13.40 -3.28
C ALA A 172 -4.69 -12.24 -3.63
N ILE A 173 -5.13 -11.03 -3.35
CA ILE A 173 -4.27 -9.85 -3.28
C ILE A 173 -3.77 -9.74 -1.84
N ALA A 174 -2.45 -9.72 -1.65
CA ALA A 174 -1.84 -9.66 -0.33
C ALA A 174 -0.52 -8.87 -0.36
N PRO A 175 -0.05 -8.33 0.78
CA PRO A 175 1.24 -7.65 0.85
C PRO A 175 2.38 -8.57 0.37
N TYR A 176 3.32 -8.04 -0.40
CA TYR A 176 4.41 -8.83 -0.99
C TYR A 176 5.25 -9.60 0.06
N VAL A 177 5.31 -9.11 1.29
CA VAL A 177 6.04 -9.79 2.38
C VAL A 177 5.46 -11.18 2.71
N GLN A 178 4.22 -11.47 2.34
CA GLN A 178 3.63 -12.81 2.47
C GLN A 178 4.37 -13.86 1.64
N TYR A 179 5.10 -13.46 0.61
CA TYR A 179 5.99 -14.33 -0.16
C TYR A 179 6.97 -15.07 0.75
N THR A 180 7.61 -14.35 1.64
CA THR A 180 8.59 -14.93 2.56
C THR A 180 7.94 -15.88 3.55
N THR A 181 6.78 -15.46 4.09
CA THR A 181 5.99 -16.32 5.00
C THR A 181 5.62 -17.64 4.35
N LEU A 182 5.12 -17.62 3.11
CA LEU A 182 4.75 -18.83 2.37
C LEU A 182 5.97 -19.73 2.08
N ASN A 183 7.07 -19.15 1.65
CA ASN A 183 8.27 -19.93 1.32
C ASN A 183 8.82 -20.70 2.51
N VAL A 184 8.72 -20.15 3.70
CA VAL A 184 9.31 -20.76 4.90
C VAL A 184 8.32 -21.60 5.68
N ALA A 185 7.10 -21.09 5.86
CA ALA A 185 6.12 -21.73 6.75
C ALA A 185 5.13 -22.66 6.01
N ALA A 186 5.22 -22.74 4.67
CA ALA A 186 4.36 -23.61 3.85
C ALA A 186 5.16 -24.47 2.85
N PRO A 187 6.15 -25.26 3.29
CA PRO A 187 7.00 -26.05 2.39
C PRO A 187 6.22 -27.07 1.55
N GLU A 188 5.06 -27.54 2.00
CA GLU A 188 4.20 -28.50 1.31
C GLU A 188 3.56 -27.97 0.03
N ILE A 189 3.52 -26.64 -0.14
CA ILE A 189 3.05 -25.98 -1.37
C ILE A 189 4.21 -25.34 -2.16
N SER A 190 5.45 -25.66 -1.82
CA SER A 190 6.61 -25.16 -2.55
C SER A 190 6.50 -25.49 -4.04
N GLY A 191 6.74 -24.48 -4.90
CA GLY A 191 6.63 -24.61 -6.36
C GLY A 191 5.19 -24.59 -6.91
N LYS A 192 4.16 -24.76 -6.06
CA LYS A 192 2.74 -24.81 -6.46
C LYS A 192 2.05 -23.45 -6.51
N TRP A 193 2.75 -22.37 -6.26
CA TRP A 193 2.18 -21.03 -6.26
C TRP A 193 3.11 -20.03 -6.95
N GLY A 194 2.62 -18.85 -7.18
CA GLY A 194 3.38 -17.73 -7.75
C GLY A 194 2.77 -16.41 -7.38
N ILE A 195 3.49 -15.36 -7.77
CA ILE A 195 3.05 -13.98 -7.67
C ILE A 195 2.92 -13.36 -9.05
N ALA A 196 2.04 -12.38 -9.17
CA ALA A 196 1.88 -11.55 -10.36
C ALA A 196 1.59 -10.10 -9.94
N ALA A 197 1.65 -9.18 -10.89
CA ALA A 197 1.15 -7.84 -10.70
C ALA A 197 -0.34 -7.88 -10.27
N ILE A 198 -0.76 -6.90 -9.48
CA ILE A 198 -2.20 -6.79 -9.14
C ILE A 198 -3.03 -6.53 -10.40
N PRO A 199 -4.30 -6.93 -10.42
CA PRO A 199 -5.20 -6.60 -11.52
C PRO A 199 -5.31 -5.09 -11.70
N GLY A 200 -5.38 -4.64 -12.94
CA GLY A 200 -5.47 -3.23 -13.29
C GLY A 200 -6.73 -2.89 -14.07
N VAL A 201 -6.89 -1.60 -14.34
CA VAL A 201 -7.94 -1.07 -15.21
C VAL A 201 -7.40 -1.00 -16.64
N LYS A 202 -8.17 -1.51 -17.62
CA LYS A 202 -7.82 -1.46 -19.03
C LYS A 202 -8.06 -0.05 -19.57
N ASN A 203 -7.04 0.55 -20.15
CA ASN A 203 -7.09 1.85 -20.80
C ASN A 203 -7.71 1.74 -22.23
N GLY A 204 -8.12 2.87 -22.78
CA GLY A 204 -8.69 2.94 -24.12
C GLY A 204 -7.73 2.52 -25.24
N ASP A 205 -6.42 2.58 -25.02
CA ASP A 205 -5.37 2.12 -25.96
C ASP A 205 -5.05 0.62 -25.82
N GLY A 206 -5.73 -0.06 -24.90
CA GLY A 206 -5.53 -1.49 -24.62
C GLY A 206 -4.45 -1.81 -23.61
N SER A 207 -3.67 -0.83 -23.14
CA SER A 207 -2.75 -1.01 -22.01
C SER A 207 -3.51 -1.25 -20.70
N VAL A 208 -2.85 -1.80 -19.71
CA VAL A 208 -3.43 -2.03 -18.39
C VAL A 208 -2.72 -1.13 -17.37
N ASN A 209 -3.49 -0.29 -16.70
CA ASN A 209 -3.02 0.50 -15.57
C ASN A 209 -3.14 -0.33 -14.29
N ASN A 210 -2.05 -0.92 -13.85
CA ASN A 210 -1.95 -1.71 -12.61
C ASN A 210 -1.15 -0.98 -11.53
N CYS A 211 -1.19 0.35 -11.53
CA CYS A 211 -0.63 1.13 -10.44
C CYS A 211 -1.32 0.80 -9.12
N GLU A 212 -0.61 1.01 -8.03
CA GLU A 212 -1.15 0.80 -6.70
C GLU A 212 -0.59 1.81 -5.69
N THR A 213 -1.19 1.85 -4.53
CA THR A 213 -0.70 2.67 -3.43
C THR A 213 0.29 1.91 -2.58
N GLY A 214 1.38 2.59 -2.18
CA GLY A 214 2.32 2.07 -1.22
C GLY A 214 1.91 2.34 0.23
N GLY A 215 2.57 1.64 1.14
CA GLY A 215 2.52 1.90 2.56
C GLY A 215 3.90 1.73 3.19
N GLY A 216 4.19 2.42 4.29
CA GLY A 216 5.50 2.28 4.89
C GLY A 216 5.73 3.16 6.10
N THR A 217 6.97 3.17 6.54
CA THR A 217 7.47 4.01 7.64
C THR A 217 8.62 4.88 7.16
N GLY A 218 8.81 5.99 7.86
CA GLY A 218 9.95 6.88 7.62
C GLY A 218 10.70 7.19 8.90
N SER A 219 12.00 7.30 8.78
CA SER A 219 12.90 7.68 9.88
C SER A 219 13.15 9.18 9.85
N VAL A 220 13.04 9.83 11.02
CA VAL A 220 13.06 11.29 11.19
C VAL A 220 14.20 11.77 12.07
N ILE A 221 14.57 13.05 11.94
CA ILE A 221 15.46 13.75 12.86
C ILE A 221 14.65 14.83 13.60
N LEU A 222 14.68 14.83 14.93
CA LEU A 222 14.01 15.84 15.71
C LEU A 222 14.71 17.21 15.57
N LYS A 223 13.95 18.27 15.41
CA LYS A 223 14.47 19.64 15.20
C LYS A 223 15.38 20.11 16.35
N ASN A 224 15.06 19.73 17.59
CA ASN A 224 15.79 20.12 18.77
C ASN A 224 17.00 19.23 19.07
N SER A 225 17.32 18.24 18.21
CA SER A 225 18.54 17.44 18.36
C SER A 225 19.77 18.35 18.28
N LYS A 226 20.69 18.16 19.22
CA LYS A 226 22.02 18.80 19.22
C LYS A 226 23.02 18.07 18.32
N HIS A 227 22.63 16.89 17.78
CA HIS A 227 23.47 15.98 17.02
C HIS A 227 22.82 15.66 15.67
N LYS A 228 22.40 16.70 14.93
CA LYS A 228 21.69 16.53 13.65
C LYS A 228 22.56 15.88 12.57
N SER A 229 23.82 16.30 12.51
CA SER A 229 24.77 15.75 11.55
C SER A 229 25.04 14.26 11.82
N GLU A 230 25.25 13.89 13.07
CA GLU A 230 25.46 12.49 13.47
C GLU A 230 24.19 11.65 13.26
N ALA A 231 23.01 12.23 13.52
CA ALA A 231 21.74 11.58 13.24
C ALA A 231 21.53 11.36 11.74
N TRP A 232 21.96 12.32 10.90
CA TRP A 232 21.93 12.17 9.44
C TRP A 232 22.87 11.06 8.97
N GLU A 233 24.10 10.99 9.47
CA GLU A 233 25.03 9.90 9.18
C GLU A 233 24.44 8.55 9.61
N PHE A 234 23.77 8.48 10.76
CA PHE A 234 23.08 7.28 11.20
C PHE A 234 21.93 6.89 10.23
N LEU A 235 21.10 7.82 9.77
CA LEU A 235 20.03 7.53 8.82
C LEU A 235 20.57 7.05 7.48
N LYS A 236 21.67 7.66 7.00
CA LYS A 236 22.36 7.19 5.78
C LYS A 236 22.89 5.77 5.93
N TRP A 237 23.52 5.48 7.06
CA TRP A 237 23.98 4.12 7.37
C TRP A 237 22.81 3.15 7.49
N TRP A 238 21.78 3.50 8.23
CA TRP A 238 20.60 2.66 8.44
C TRP A 238 19.90 2.31 7.13
N THR A 239 19.69 3.27 6.26
CA THR A 239 19.01 3.10 4.96
C THR A 239 19.91 2.60 3.84
N SER A 240 21.19 2.31 4.11
CA SER A 240 22.09 1.74 3.09
C SER A 240 21.70 0.30 2.73
N ALA A 241 21.96 -0.09 1.48
CA ALA A 241 21.66 -1.45 1.02
C ALA A 241 22.35 -2.53 1.87
N GLU A 242 23.60 -2.30 2.25
CA GLU A 242 24.39 -3.23 3.08
C GLU A 242 23.75 -3.45 4.45
N THR A 243 23.38 -2.37 5.12
CA THR A 243 22.76 -2.43 6.46
C THR A 243 21.38 -3.10 6.39
N GLN A 244 20.56 -2.72 5.42
CA GLN A 244 19.22 -3.26 5.24
C GLN A 244 19.24 -4.77 4.93
N VAL A 245 20.15 -5.22 4.07
CA VAL A 245 20.36 -6.65 3.77
C VAL A 245 20.83 -7.41 5.01
N LYS A 246 21.86 -6.88 5.71
CA LYS A 246 22.37 -7.52 6.93
C LYS A 246 21.31 -7.60 8.02
N TYR A 247 20.54 -6.53 8.20
CA TYR A 247 19.46 -6.47 9.18
C TYR A 247 18.36 -7.50 8.84
N SER A 248 17.89 -7.54 7.59
CA SER A 248 16.89 -8.50 7.14
C SER A 248 17.35 -9.96 7.33
N ASN A 249 18.57 -10.28 6.92
CA ASN A 249 19.13 -11.63 7.09
C ASN A 249 19.31 -12.02 8.56
N ASN A 250 19.67 -11.07 9.42
CA ASN A 250 19.75 -11.33 10.86
C ASN A 250 18.39 -11.56 11.50
N LEU A 251 17.37 -10.76 11.12
CA LEU A 251 16.00 -10.99 11.57
C LEU A 251 15.50 -12.38 11.15
N GLU A 252 15.71 -12.76 9.89
CA GLU A 252 15.36 -14.08 9.38
C GLU A 252 16.06 -15.21 10.16
N SER A 253 17.34 -15.04 10.45
CA SER A 253 18.10 -16.05 11.23
C SER A 253 17.63 -16.20 12.67
N LEU A 254 17.23 -15.11 13.30
CA LEU A 254 16.90 -15.08 14.74
C LEU A 254 15.42 -15.36 15.01
N LEU A 255 14.54 -14.83 14.19
CA LEU A 255 13.09 -14.80 14.41
C LEU A 255 12.30 -15.57 13.35
N GLY A 256 12.98 -16.04 12.30
CA GLY A 256 12.37 -16.68 11.15
C GLY A 256 12.08 -15.70 10.02
N ALA A 257 11.93 -16.23 8.82
CA ALA A 257 11.80 -15.43 7.61
C ALA A 257 10.49 -14.63 7.53
N VAL A 258 9.51 -14.93 8.38
CA VAL A 258 8.27 -14.14 8.53
C VAL A 258 8.57 -12.70 8.96
N GLU A 259 9.67 -12.48 9.68
CA GLU A 259 10.09 -11.17 10.19
C GLU A 259 10.98 -10.40 9.21
N ARG A 260 11.09 -10.82 7.93
CA ARG A 260 11.81 -10.07 6.92
C ARG A 260 11.29 -8.65 6.82
N GLN A 261 12.18 -7.67 6.95
CA GLN A 261 11.81 -6.26 6.81
C GLN A 261 11.37 -5.93 5.38
N ALA A 262 10.28 -5.21 5.26
CA ALA A 262 9.83 -4.62 4.00
C ALA A 262 10.68 -3.39 3.65
N THR A 263 11.95 -3.58 3.31
CA THR A 263 12.88 -2.47 3.06
C THR A 263 12.41 -1.53 1.95
N ALA A 264 12.54 -0.23 2.15
CA ALA A 264 12.31 0.77 1.10
C ALA A 264 13.53 0.91 0.15
N ASN A 265 14.68 0.34 0.48
CA ASN A 265 15.88 0.41 -0.35
C ASN A 265 15.80 -0.58 -1.53
N THR A 266 15.83 -0.05 -2.75
CA THR A 266 15.63 -0.84 -3.98
C THR A 266 16.74 -1.83 -4.25
N GLU A 267 17.99 -1.49 -3.93
CA GLU A 267 19.12 -2.39 -4.06
C GLU A 267 19.07 -3.48 -2.99
N ALA A 268 18.72 -3.12 -1.75
CA ALA A 268 18.58 -4.10 -0.67
C ALA A 268 17.53 -5.15 -1.03
N LEU A 269 16.34 -4.75 -1.49
CA LEU A 269 15.31 -5.70 -1.89
C LEU A 269 15.83 -6.70 -2.93
N ARG A 270 16.57 -6.24 -3.96
CA ARG A 270 17.13 -7.10 -5.00
C ARG A 270 18.15 -8.12 -4.48
N ARG A 271 18.80 -7.80 -3.38
CA ARG A 271 19.85 -8.65 -2.76
C ARG A 271 19.31 -9.63 -1.73
N LEU A 272 18.03 -9.54 -1.38
CA LEU A 272 17.34 -10.50 -0.52
C LEU A 272 17.05 -11.80 -1.29
N SER A 273 16.74 -12.87 -0.56
CA SER A 273 16.54 -14.22 -1.10
C SER A 273 15.19 -14.36 -1.81
N TRP A 274 15.15 -14.02 -3.09
CA TRP A 274 14.02 -14.22 -4.01
C TRP A 274 14.44 -15.15 -5.14
N SER A 275 13.49 -15.81 -5.81
CA SER A 275 13.78 -16.36 -7.13
C SER A 275 14.02 -15.23 -8.13
N ARG A 276 14.75 -15.48 -9.20
CA ARG A 276 15.04 -14.47 -10.22
C ARG A 276 13.75 -13.91 -10.87
N ASP A 277 12.82 -14.79 -11.18
CA ASP A 277 11.58 -14.42 -11.85
C ASP A 277 10.68 -13.63 -10.91
N ASP A 278 10.57 -14.05 -9.64
CA ASP A 278 9.80 -13.33 -8.64
C ASP A 278 10.40 -11.96 -8.33
N THR A 279 11.74 -11.84 -8.28
CA THR A 279 12.41 -10.54 -8.12
C THR A 279 12.01 -9.57 -9.22
N ASN A 280 12.02 -10.01 -10.48
CA ASN A 280 11.61 -9.16 -11.59
C ASN A 280 10.13 -8.75 -11.47
N THR A 281 9.25 -9.69 -11.15
CA THR A 281 7.82 -9.42 -10.95
C THR A 281 7.57 -8.41 -9.82
N LEU A 282 8.25 -8.57 -8.69
CA LEU A 282 8.19 -7.63 -7.56
C LEU A 282 8.67 -6.23 -7.96
N ILE A 283 9.80 -6.12 -8.64
CA ILE A 283 10.36 -4.83 -9.04
C ILE A 283 9.48 -4.12 -10.07
N GLU A 284 8.90 -4.86 -11.02
CA GLU A 284 8.00 -4.24 -12.00
C GLU A 284 6.72 -3.72 -11.33
N GLN A 285 6.14 -4.44 -10.38
CA GLN A 285 5.01 -3.91 -9.60
C GLN A 285 5.43 -2.73 -8.73
N TRP A 286 6.60 -2.79 -8.08
CA TRP A 286 7.07 -1.69 -7.24
C TRP A 286 7.25 -0.37 -8.01
N LYS A 287 7.68 -0.44 -9.28
CA LYS A 287 7.74 0.75 -10.17
C LYS A 287 6.38 1.39 -10.43
N GLN A 288 5.29 0.64 -10.26
CA GLN A 288 3.91 1.12 -10.42
C GLN A 288 3.32 1.67 -9.11
N VAL A 289 4.07 1.65 -8.01
CA VAL A 289 3.61 2.20 -6.75
C VAL A 289 3.58 3.72 -6.82
N ILE A 290 2.42 4.29 -6.53
CA ILE A 290 2.16 5.73 -6.45
C ILE A 290 1.88 6.06 -4.98
N GLU A 291 2.70 6.92 -4.41
CA GLU A 291 2.52 7.36 -3.04
C GLU A 291 1.50 8.51 -2.97
N ILE A 292 0.60 8.42 -2.00
CA ILE A 292 -0.39 9.47 -1.73
C ILE A 292 0.23 10.47 -0.74
N PRO A 293 0.17 11.79 -1.01
CA PRO A 293 0.66 12.78 -0.08
C PRO A 293 -0.12 12.75 1.24
N GLU A 294 0.54 13.09 2.32
CA GLU A 294 -0.09 13.34 3.62
C GLU A 294 -0.35 14.84 3.76
N VAL A 295 -1.62 15.21 3.81
CA VAL A 295 -2.02 16.61 3.90
C VAL A 295 -2.49 16.98 5.31
N PRO A 296 -2.42 18.26 5.69
CA PRO A 296 -2.98 18.73 6.96
C PRO A 296 -4.46 18.33 7.11
N GLY A 297 -4.80 17.54 8.14
CA GLY A 297 -6.15 17.02 8.32
C GLY A 297 -6.49 15.74 7.52
N GLY A 298 -5.62 15.32 6.60
CA GLY A 298 -5.82 14.16 5.71
C GLY A 298 -5.97 12.81 6.43
N TYR A 299 -5.53 12.72 7.68
CA TYR A 299 -5.73 11.52 8.50
C TYR A 299 -7.21 11.14 8.68
N TYR A 300 -8.14 12.08 8.46
CA TYR A 300 -9.58 11.79 8.43
C TYR A 300 -10.01 11.03 7.17
N ALA A 301 -9.28 11.12 6.07
CA ALA A 301 -9.64 10.42 4.84
C ALA A 301 -9.68 8.90 5.00
N VAL A 302 -8.75 8.33 5.76
CA VAL A 302 -8.77 6.90 6.12
C VAL A 302 -10.06 6.53 6.83
N ARG A 303 -10.42 7.30 7.86
CA ARG A 303 -11.65 7.08 8.63
C ARG A 303 -12.90 7.27 7.78
N ALA A 304 -12.90 8.26 6.89
CA ALA A 304 -14.02 8.54 6.00
C ALA A 304 -14.30 7.36 5.07
N VAL A 305 -13.28 6.83 4.41
CA VAL A 305 -13.40 5.65 3.55
C VAL A 305 -13.89 4.43 4.33
N ASP A 306 -13.33 4.20 5.53
CA ASP A 306 -13.74 3.10 6.40
C ASP A 306 -15.22 3.22 6.82
N GLN A 307 -15.65 4.37 7.30
CA GLN A 307 -17.03 4.59 7.73
C GLN A 307 -18.02 4.55 6.54
N ALA A 308 -17.63 5.07 5.38
CA ALA A 308 -18.43 4.98 4.16
C ALA A 308 -18.61 3.51 3.76
N PHE A 309 -17.56 2.71 3.77
CA PHE A 309 -17.62 1.28 3.47
C PHE A 309 -18.58 0.54 4.42
N TRP A 310 -18.42 0.71 5.73
CA TRP A 310 -19.30 0.04 6.69
C TRP A 310 -20.74 0.50 6.60
N SER A 311 -20.99 1.75 6.19
CA SER A 311 -22.33 2.24 5.92
C SER A 311 -23.00 1.53 4.74
N VAL A 312 -22.22 1.22 3.69
CA VAL A 312 -22.69 0.41 2.56
C VAL A 312 -22.86 -1.05 2.96
N TYR A 313 -21.81 -1.66 3.52
CA TYR A 313 -21.75 -3.09 3.78
C TYR A 313 -22.77 -3.55 4.83
N ASN A 314 -22.90 -2.83 5.95
CA ASN A 314 -23.79 -3.21 7.06
C ASN A 314 -25.22 -2.67 6.91
N ASN A 315 -25.36 -1.48 6.31
CA ASN A 315 -26.63 -0.75 6.34
C ASN A 315 -27.29 -0.62 4.96
N GLY A 316 -26.63 -1.13 3.90
CA GLY A 316 -27.14 -1.06 2.53
C GLY A 316 -27.31 0.36 1.98
N LYS A 317 -26.53 1.34 2.50
CA LYS A 317 -26.56 2.70 1.96
C LYS A 317 -25.94 2.74 0.59
N GLU A 318 -26.38 3.71 -0.25
CA GLU A 318 -25.75 3.98 -1.53
C GLU A 318 -24.29 4.39 -1.34
N ALA A 319 -23.41 3.81 -2.16
CA ALA A 319 -21.98 4.00 -2.02
C ALA A 319 -21.55 5.45 -2.26
N GLY A 320 -22.10 6.08 -3.31
CA GLY A 320 -21.82 7.46 -3.65
C GLY A 320 -22.26 8.45 -2.56
N ASP A 321 -23.46 8.29 -2.02
CA ASP A 321 -23.99 9.12 -0.94
C ASP A 321 -23.14 8.98 0.33
N SER A 322 -22.78 7.73 0.65
CA SER A 322 -21.95 7.45 1.83
C SER A 322 -20.56 8.10 1.71
N LEU A 323 -19.89 7.92 0.57
CA LEU A 323 -18.56 8.48 0.37
C LEU A 323 -18.60 10.02 0.35
N THR A 324 -19.60 10.61 -0.32
CA THR A 324 -19.79 12.07 -0.38
C THR A 324 -20.00 12.68 1.00
N SER A 325 -20.90 12.11 1.79
CA SER A 325 -21.18 12.62 3.15
C SER A 325 -19.94 12.58 4.06
N TRP A 326 -19.11 11.55 3.94
CA TRP A 326 -17.88 11.46 4.71
C TRP A 326 -16.76 12.35 4.15
N SER A 327 -16.73 12.61 2.83
CA SER A 327 -15.74 13.52 2.23
C SER A 327 -15.90 14.96 2.72
N GLU A 328 -17.12 15.42 2.94
CA GLU A 328 -17.41 16.74 3.52
C GLU A 328 -16.77 16.92 4.90
N ILE A 329 -16.76 15.87 5.72
CA ILE A 329 -16.14 15.89 7.05
C ILE A 329 -14.61 15.99 6.90
N VAL A 330 -14.02 15.29 5.93
CA VAL A 330 -12.57 15.39 5.64
C VAL A 330 -12.20 16.79 5.19
N ASP A 331 -12.98 17.38 4.27
CA ASP A 331 -12.74 18.74 3.77
C ASP A 331 -12.84 19.79 4.87
N ALA A 332 -13.81 19.65 5.76
CA ALA A 332 -13.94 20.51 6.93
C ALA A 332 -12.71 20.40 7.86
N GLU A 333 -12.16 19.19 8.06
CA GLU A 333 -10.98 19.00 8.89
C GLU A 333 -9.70 19.51 8.20
N ILE A 334 -9.55 19.29 6.89
CA ILE A 334 -8.43 19.85 6.12
C ILE A 334 -8.46 21.38 6.24
N LYS A 335 -9.60 22.02 5.99
CA LYS A 335 -9.76 23.46 6.13
C LYS A 335 -9.42 23.95 7.54
N ARG A 336 -9.95 23.27 8.56
CA ARG A 336 -9.67 23.60 9.97
C ARG A 336 -8.18 23.53 10.28
N LYS A 337 -7.50 22.49 9.81
CA LYS A 337 -6.06 22.31 10.04
C LYS A 337 -5.23 23.33 9.25
N ARG A 338 -5.60 23.63 8.01
CA ARG A 338 -4.92 24.67 7.22
C ARG A 338 -4.99 26.01 7.93
N THR A 339 -6.17 26.43 8.38
CA THR A 339 -6.34 27.68 9.16
C THR A 339 -5.54 27.65 10.48
N GLU A 340 -5.56 26.51 11.23
CA GLU A 340 -4.79 26.34 12.47
C GLU A 340 -3.29 26.56 12.28
N TYR A 341 -2.76 26.17 11.10
CA TYR A 341 -1.33 26.30 10.77
C TYR A 341 -0.99 27.47 9.85
N GLY A 342 -1.96 28.37 9.54
CA GLY A 342 -1.73 29.57 8.74
C GLY A 342 -1.35 29.25 7.28
N LEU A 343 -2.01 28.27 6.68
CA LEU A 343 -1.76 27.78 5.31
C LEU A 343 -2.79 28.29 4.30
N ASP A 344 -3.72 29.13 4.73
CA ASP A 344 -4.79 29.72 3.90
C ASP A 344 -4.33 31.05 3.31
#